data_572680c04d0eed64ffe3afb0c906134a
#
_entry.id   572680c04d0eed64ffe3afb0c906134a
#
_cell.length_a   1.000
_cell.length_b   1.000
_cell.length_c   1.000
_cell.angle_alpha   90.00
_cell.angle_beta   90.00
_cell.angle_gamma   90.00
#
_symmetry.space_group_name_H-M   'P 1'
#
loop_
_entity.id
_entity.type
_entity.pdbx_description
1 polymer ?
#
loop_
_entity_poly.entity_id
_entity_poly.type
_entity_poly.pdbx_seq_one_letter_code
_entity_poly.pdbx_strand_id
1 'polypeptide(L)'
;MKVFLSSVIGGMEEFRAAAREAGESLGHRVTAAEDFGASPLSPQQVCLTGVRQADVVVLLLGSRYGAVQPSGLSPTHEEYRAARGSKPVLVFVQGGVTPEPGQDTFVKEVSGWEDASYRQSFDTPTALRAAVTRALHQWELSQQAGPVDEQELAARTARLLPKRAAYAAGSPALHLVVAGAPVQQLLRPGDLDDPELRRDMEREALYGQQPVFDTG
;
A
#
# COMPACT_ATOMS: atom_id res chain seq x y z
N MET A 1 -2.00 -17.01 -9.63
CA MET A 1 -3.08 -16.01 -9.51
C MET A 1 -3.37 -15.35 -10.87
N LYS A 2 -4.53 -14.71 -11.00
CA LYS A 2 -4.86 -13.82 -12.11
C LYS A 2 -4.58 -12.38 -11.69
N VAL A 3 -3.72 -11.70 -12.43
CA VAL A 3 -3.33 -10.30 -12.18
C VAL A 3 -3.94 -9.44 -13.28
N PHE A 4 -4.62 -8.37 -12.92
CA PHE A 4 -5.05 -7.35 -13.88
C PHE A 4 -4.09 -6.16 -13.82
N LEU A 5 -3.48 -5.81 -14.96
CA LEU A 5 -2.58 -4.69 -15.09
C LEU A 5 -3.34 -3.46 -15.57
N SER A 6 -3.53 -2.50 -14.68
CA SER A 6 -4.25 -1.25 -14.93
C SER A 6 -3.29 -0.07 -15.03
N SER A 7 -3.27 0.62 -16.15
CA SER A 7 -2.57 1.90 -16.37
C SER A 7 -3.01 2.53 -17.69
N VAL A 8 -2.69 3.79 -17.89
CA VAL A 8 -2.67 4.42 -19.21
C VAL A 8 -1.65 3.66 -20.08
N ILE A 9 -1.96 3.44 -21.38
CA ILE A 9 -1.07 2.73 -22.31
C ILE A 9 0.01 3.69 -22.83
N GLY A 10 -0.41 4.79 -23.47
CA GLY A 10 0.53 5.70 -24.14
C GLY A 10 1.53 6.34 -23.20
N GLY A 11 2.80 6.09 -23.44
CA GLY A 11 3.94 6.55 -22.62
C GLY A 11 4.26 5.67 -21.43
N MET A 12 3.57 4.53 -21.29
CA MET A 12 3.82 3.55 -20.22
C MET A 12 4.17 2.16 -20.76
N GLU A 13 4.41 2.03 -22.05
CA GLU A 13 4.58 0.74 -22.74
C GLU A 13 5.68 -0.11 -22.12
N GLU A 14 6.86 0.45 -21.89
CA GLU A 14 7.99 -0.27 -21.29
C GLU A 14 7.73 -0.64 -19.83
N PHE A 15 7.06 0.24 -19.08
CA PHE A 15 6.68 -0.03 -17.69
C PHE A 15 5.61 -1.13 -17.61
N ARG A 16 4.64 -1.12 -18.53
CA ARG A 16 3.63 -2.17 -18.63
C ARG A 16 4.25 -3.51 -18.96
N ALA A 17 5.19 -3.54 -19.92
CA ALA A 17 5.95 -4.74 -20.26
C ALA A 17 6.74 -5.28 -19.06
N ALA A 18 7.43 -4.41 -18.33
CA ALA A 18 8.18 -4.78 -17.14
C ALA A 18 7.29 -5.33 -15.99
N ALA A 19 6.12 -4.73 -15.77
CA ALA A 19 5.16 -5.20 -14.78
C ALA A 19 4.53 -6.54 -15.17
N ARG A 20 4.22 -6.73 -16.45
CA ARG A 20 3.75 -8.02 -17.02
C ARG A 20 4.78 -9.11 -16.80
N GLU A 21 6.02 -8.87 -17.20
CA GLU A 21 7.13 -9.81 -17.05
C GLU A 21 7.35 -10.19 -15.58
N ALA A 22 7.20 -9.23 -14.64
CA ALA A 22 7.27 -9.49 -13.21
C ALA A 22 6.24 -10.52 -12.76
N GLY A 23 4.98 -10.34 -13.13
CA GLY A 23 3.90 -11.26 -12.79
C GLY A 23 4.06 -12.64 -13.45
N GLU A 24 4.38 -12.67 -14.72
CA GLU A 24 4.57 -13.91 -15.49
C GLU A 24 5.78 -14.72 -14.99
N SER A 25 6.86 -14.06 -14.56
CA SER A 25 8.03 -14.71 -13.97
C SER A 25 7.73 -15.46 -12.66
N LEU A 26 6.68 -15.05 -11.95
CA LEU A 26 6.15 -15.73 -10.77
C LEU A 26 5.09 -16.80 -11.09
N GLY A 27 4.85 -17.07 -12.38
CA GLY A 27 3.84 -18.03 -12.81
C GLY A 27 2.39 -17.51 -12.76
N HIS A 28 2.20 -16.19 -12.67
CA HIS A 28 0.87 -15.61 -12.70
C HIS A 28 0.37 -15.39 -14.12
N ARG A 29 -0.95 -15.41 -14.28
CA ARG A 29 -1.59 -14.97 -15.52
C ARG A 29 -1.86 -13.48 -15.44
N VAL A 30 -1.09 -12.70 -16.21
CA VAL A 30 -1.29 -11.25 -16.29
C VAL A 30 -2.21 -10.93 -17.48
N THR A 31 -3.20 -10.09 -17.24
CA THR A 31 -4.14 -9.61 -18.27
C THR A 31 -4.21 -8.09 -18.19
N ALA A 32 -4.22 -7.43 -19.33
CA ALA A 32 -4.34 -5.99 -19.47
C ALA A 32 -5.30 -5.63 -20.61
N ALA A 33 -5.62 -4.36 -20.79
CA ALA A 33 -6.58 -3.90 -21.78
C ALA A 33 -6.27 -4.37 -23.22
N GLU A 34 -4.99 -4.43 -23.58
CA GLU A 34 -4.50 -4.85 -24.90
C GLU A 34 -4.66 -6.35 -25.19
N ASP A 35 -4.92 -7.17 -24.18
CA ASP A 35 -5.08 -8.62 -24.35
C ASP A 35 -6.49 -9.02 -24.76
N PHE A 36 -7.42 -8.09 -24.70
CA PHE A 36 -8.80 -8.37 -25.06
C PHE A 36 -8.99 -8.28 -26.57
N GLY A 37 -9.44 -9.37 -27.15
CA GLY A 37 -9.80 -9.45 -28.57
C GLY A 37 -11.11 -8.75 -28.90
N ALA A 38 -11.64 -9.04 -30.09
CA ALA A 38 -12.95 -8.56 -30.51
C ALA A 38 -14.05 -9.00 -29.52
N SER A 39 -14.86 -8.06 -29.07
CA SER A 39 -15.92 -8.30 -28.10
C SER A 39 -17.19 -7.52 -28.49
N PRO A 40 -18.39 -8.05 -28.26
CA PRO A 40 -19.63 -7.30 -28.40
C PRO A 40 -19.82 -6.24 -27.28
N LEU A 41 -19.01 -6.30 -26.22
CA LEU A 41 -19.00 -5.34 -25.12
C LEU A 41 -18.14 -4.12 -25.45
N SER A 42 -18.44 -2.98 -24.83
CA SER A 42 -17.57 -1.81 -24.94
C SER A 42 -16.19 -2.09 -24.31
N PRO A 43 -15.12 -1.41 -24.75
CA PRO A 43 -13.79 -1.56 -24.13
C PRO A 43 -13.82 -1.38 -22.61
N GLN A 44 -14.58 -0.42 -22.10
CA GLN A 44 -14.78 -0.19 -20.68
C GLN A 44 -15.39 -1.42 -19.97
N GLN A 45 -16.47 -1.99 -20.53
CA GLN A 45 -17.11 -3.18 -19.94
C GLN A 45 -16.18 -4.39 -19.92
N VAL A 46 -15.35 -4.55 -20.97
CA VAL A 46 -14.37 -5.62 -21.07
C VAL A 46 -13.30 -5.46 -19.98
N CYS A 47 -12.72 -4.26 -19.83
CA CYS A 47 -11.70 -3.98 -18.80
C CYS A 47 -12.28 -4.18 -17.39
N LEU A 48 -13.46 -3.64 -17.09
CA LEU A 48 -14.12 -3.83 -15.80
C LEU A 48 -14.44 -5.32 -15.51
N THR A 49 -14.74 -6.10 -16.55
CA THR A 49 -14.89 -7.55 -16.41
C THR A 49 -13.56 -8.20 -16.08
N GLY A 50 -12.46 -7.78 -16.73
CA GLY A 50 -11.10 -8.23 -16.42
C GLY A 50 -10.72 -7.94 -14.96
N VAL A 51 -10.98 -6.73 -14.46
CA VAL A 51 -10.81 -6.36 -13.05
C VAL A 51 -11.58 -7.31 -12.13
N ARG A 52 -12.87 -7.59 -12.42
CA ARG A 52 -13.67 -8.50 -11.59
C ARG A 52 -13.15 -9.93 -11.55
N GLN A 53 -12.59 -10.41 -12.66
CA GLN A 53 -12.05 -11.78 -12.77
C GLN A 53 -10.65 -11.95 -12.19
N ALA A 54 -9.95 -10.84 -11.92
CA ALA A 54 -8.62 -10.88 -11.33
C ALA A 54 -8.66 -11.19 -9.83
N ASP A 55 -7.60 -11.78 -9.32
CA ASP A 55 -7.37 -12.00 -7.89
C ASP A 55 -6.71 -10.77 -7.26
N VAL A 56 -5.91 -10.04 -8.03
CA VAL A 56 -5.20 -8.82 -7.62
C VAL A 56 -5.08 -7.85 -8.80
N VAL A 57 -5.12 -6.56 -8.51
CA VAL A 57 -4.89 -5.49 -9.49
C VAL A 57 -3.53 -4.85 -9.24
N VAL A 58 -2.70 -4.77 -10.29
CA VAL A 58 -1.47 -3.97 -10.31
C VAL A 58 -1.79 -2.65 -11.00
N LEU A 59 -1.79 -1.56 -10.25
CA LEU A 59 -2.11 -0.22 -10.72
C LEU A 59 -0.82 0.58 -10.91
N LEU A 60 -0.56 1.03 -12.16
CA LEU A 60 0.58 1.90 -12.46
C LEU A 60 0.07 3.31 -12.77
N LEU A 61 0.59 4.29 -12.05
CA LEU A 61 0.24 5.70 -12.21
C LEU A 61 1.49 6.47 -12.70
N GLY A 62 1.45 6.92 -13.95
CA GLY A 62 2.45 7.81 -14.56
C GLY A 62 2.00 9.27 -14.51
N SER A 63 2.52 10.10 -15.42
CA SER A 63 2.17 11.52 -15.51
C SER A 63 0.77 11.78 -16.10
N ARG A 64 0.26 10.89 -16.95
CA ARG A 64 -0.96 11.10 -17.72
C ARG A 64 -2.18 10.51 -17.05
N TYR A 65 -3.29 11.27 -17.05
CA TYR A 65 -4.58 10.80 -16.55
C TYR A 65 -5.31 9.90 -17.56
N GLY A 66 -5.10 10.17 -18.84
CA GLY A 66 -5.80 9.52 -19.94
C GLY A 66 -7.10 10.20 -20.33
N ALA A 67 -7.80 9.64 -21.34
CA ALA A 67 -9.04 10.19 -21.85
C ALA A 67 -10.18 10.05 -20.84
N VAL A 68 -10.90 11.16 -20.63
CA VAL A 68 -12.05 11.18 -19.71
C VAL A 68 -13.24 10.52 -20.39
N GLN A 69 -13.85 9.55 -19.72
CA GLN A 69 -15.04 8.82 -20.14
C GLN A 69 -16.33 9.63 -19.80
N PRO A 70 -17.51 9.24 -20.30
CA PRO A 70 -18.78 9.88 -19.93
C PRO A 70 -19.07 9.90 -18.42
N SER A 71 -18.46 9.01 -17.65
CA SER A 71 -18.51 9.01 -16.18
C SER A 71 -17.76 10.16 -15.51
N GLY A 72 -16.96 10.93 -16.27
CA GLY A 72 -16.06 11.95 -15.77
C GLY A 72 -14.70 11.41 -15.28
N LEU A 73 -14.46 10.11 -15.41
CA LEU A 73 -13.21 9.46 -14.99
C LEU A 73 -12.43 8.91 -16.18
N SER A 74 -11.13 8.68 -16.02
CA SER A 74 -10.36 7.90 -16.99
C SER A 74 -10.62 6.39 -16.81
N PRO A 75 -10.38 5.56 -17.84
CA PRO A 75 -10.52 4.10 -17.72
C PRO A 75 -9.75 3.51 -16.53
N THR A 76 -8.51 3.91 -16.35
CA THR A 76 -7.67 3.46 -15.24
C THR A 76 -8.25 3.82 -13.87
N HIS A 77 -8.84 5.02 -13.76
CA HIS A 77 -9.49 5.47 -12.53
C HIS A 77 -10.79 4.67 -12.25
N GLU A 78 -11.57 4.37 -13.29
CA GLU A 78 -12.76 3.50 -13.17
C GLU A 78 -12.39 2.08 -12.75
N GLU A 79 -11.33 1.51 -13.33
CA GLU A 79 -10.78 0.20 -12.97
C GLU A 79 -10.37 0.15 -11.50
N TYR A 80 -9.67 1.19 -11.02
CA TYR A 80 -9.31 1.33 -9.61
C TYR A 80 -10.56 1.36 -8.71
N ARG A 81 -11.54 2.20 -9.01
CA ARG A 81 -12.77 2.30 -8.21
C ARG A 81 -13.58 1.00 -8.23
N ALA A 82 -13.56 0.26 -9.34
CA ALA A 82 -14.19 -1.05 -9.42
C ALA A 82 -13.47 -2.13 -8.60
N ALA A 83 -12.15 -2.02 -8.44
CA ALA A 83 -11.36 -2.93 -7.63
C ALA A 83 -11.41 -2.59 -6.13
N ARG A 84 -11.39 -1.29 -5.80
CA ARG A 84 -11.34 -0.78 -4.43
C ARG A 84 -12.44 -1.38 -3.54
N GLY A 85 -12.06 -1.85 -2.36
CA GLY A 85 -12.97 -2.46 -1.40
C GLY A 85 -13.42 -3.88 -1.70
N SER A 86 -13.09 -4.42 -2.89
CA SER A 86 -13.43 -5.80 -3.26
C SER A 86 -12.24 -6.67 -3.60
N LYS A 87 -11.10 -6.06 -3.93
CA LYS A 87 -9.88 -6.74 -4.34
C LYS A 87 -8.65 -6.00 -3.83
N PRO A 88 -7.54 -6.71 -3.59
CA PRO A 88 -6.25 -6.07 -3.33
C PRO A 88 -5.79 -5.28 -4.56
N VAL A 89 -5.34 -4.05 -4.31
CA VAL A 89 -4.75 -3.19 -5.34
C VAL A 89 -3.32 -2.84 -4.92
N LEU A 90 -2.36 -3.28 -5.72
CA LEU A 90 -0.95 -2.95 -5.55
C LEU A 90 -0.62 -1.71 -6.38
N VAL A 91 -0.29 -0.61 -5.71
CA VAL A 91 -0.15 0.71 -6.33
C VAL A 91 1.30 1.09 -6.51
N PHE A 92 1.64 1.47 -7.75
CA PHE A 92 2.95 1.95 -8.12
C PHE A 92 2.83 3.31 -8.79
N VAL A 93 3.58 4.30 -8.31
CA VAL A 93 3.54 5.67 -8.80
C VAL A 93 4.89 6.05 -9.38
N GLN A 94 4.90 6.54 -10.62
CA GLN A 94 6.12 6.98 -11.30
C GLN A 94 6.67 8.23 -10.60
N GLY A 95 7.94 8.15 -10.18
CA GLY A 95 8.69 9.27 -9.63
C GLY A 95 9.29 10.16 -10.71
N GLY A 96 9.70 11.37 -10.33
CA GLY A 96 10.42 12.28 -11.22
C GLY A 96 9.59 12.85 -12.38
N VAL A 97 8.27 12.69 -12.39
CA VAL A 97 7.37 13.20 -13.43
C VAL A 97 6.37 14.21 -12.84
N THR A 98 5.98 15.18 -13.67
CA THR A 98 4.91 16.12 -13.31
C THR A 98 3.57 15.56 -13.79
N PRO A 99 2.66 15.20 -12.89
CA PRO A 99 1.36 14.66 -13.27
C PRO A 99 0.44 15.72 -13.87
N GLU A 100 -0.40 15.33 -14.81
CA GLU A 100 -1.54 16.14 -15.25
C GLU A 100 -2.48 16.41 -14.05
N PRO A 101 -3.28 17.51 -14.04
CA PRO A 101 -4.15 17.86 -12.91
C PRO A 101 -5.10 16.72 -12.49
N GLY A 102 -5.70 16.02 -13.46
CA GLY A 102 -6.55 14.85 -13.19
C GLY A 102 -5.78 13.69 -12.58
N GLN A 103 -4.55 13.47 -13.02
CA GLN A 103 -3.67 12.44 -12.49
C GLN A 103 -3.20 12.76 -11.06
N ASP A 104 -2.86 14.02 -10.79
CA ASP A 104 -2.50 14.45 -9.44
C ASP A 104 -3.65 14.23 -8.45
N THR A 105 -4.88 14.54 -8.86
CA THR A 105 -6.08 14.27 -8.07
C THR A 105 -6.27 12.77 -7.83
N PHE A 106 -6.07 11.94 -8.86
CA PHE A 106 -6.17 10.49 -8.74
C PHE A 106 -5.09 9.91 -7.84
N VAL A 107 -3.83 10.34 -7.97
CA VAL A 107 -2.73 9.94 -7.08
C VAL A 107 -3.04 10.31 -5.62
N LYS A 108 -3.63 11.49 -5.37
CA LYS A 108 -4.07 11.90 -4.02
C LYS A 108 -5.19 11.01 -3.49
N GLU A 109 -6.18 10.65 -4.32
CA GLU A 109 -7.26 9.72 -3.93
C GLU A 109 -6.70 8.37 -3.50
N VAL A 110 -5.80 7.80 -4.31
CA VAL A 110 -5.17 6.50 -4.02
C VAL A 110 -4.27 6.55 -2.79
N SER A 111 -3.77 7.73 -2.42
CA SER A 111 -2.83 7.96 -1.32
C SER A 111 -3.50 8.41 -0.02
N GLY A 112 -4.82 8.56 0.01
CA GLY A 112 -5.59 9.03 1.18
C GLY A 112 -5.39 8.10 2.39
N TRP A 113 -5.29 8.70 3.61
CA TRP A 113 -4.85 8.00 4.81
C TRP A 113 -5.80 6.91 5.32
N GLU A 114 -7.12 7.11 5.17
CA GLU A 114 -8.12 6.21 5.78
C GLU A 114 -8.44 4.95 4.98
N ASP A 115 -8.25 5.01 3.64
CA ASP A 115 -8.56 3.91 2.71
C ASP A 115 -7.43 3.67 1.71
N ALA A 116 -6.20 4.12 2.00
CA ALA A 116 -5.10 4.11 1.06
C ALA A 116 -4.49 2.73 0.89
N SER A 117 -4.19 2.40 -0.36
CA SER A 117 -3.27 1.32 -0.67
C SER A 117 -1.84 1.76 -0.38
N TYR A 118 -1.05 0.87 0.23
CA TYR A 118 0.39 1.10 0.39
C TYR A 118 1.01 1.23 -1.00
N ARG A 119 1.64 2.39 -1.28
CA ARG A 119 2.19 2.70 -2.61
C ARG A 119 3.70 2.58 -2.63
N GLN A 120 4.25 2.18 -3.79
CA GLN A 120 5.68 2.21 -4.04
C GLN A 120 5.99 3.09 -5.25
N SER A 121 7.03 3.92 -5.17
CA SER A 121 7.51 4.71 -6.31
C SER A 121 8.46 3.90 -7.18
N PHE A 122 8.53 4.26 -8.47
CA PHE A 122 9.48 3.70 -9.44
C PHE A 122 9.90 4.79 -10.45
N ASP A 123 11.13 4.68 -10.96
CA ASP A 123 11.66 5.64 -11.93
C ASP A 123 12.05 4.95 -13.24
N THR A 124 12.33 3.65 -13.21
CA THR A 124 12.75 2.87 -14.38
C THR A 124 11.94 1.57 -14.52
N PRO A 125 11.81 1.02 -15.74
CA PRO A 125 11.17 -0.29 -15.94
C PRO A 125 11.77 -1.39 -15.09
N THR A 126 13.11 -1.43 -14.94
CA THR A 126 13.81 -2.42 -14.13
C THR A 126 13.44 -2.29 -12.63
N ALA A 127 13.40 -1.06 -12.11
CA ALA A 127 13.00 -0.82 -10.72
C ALA A 127 11.53 -1.23 -10.50
N LEU A 128 10.65 -0.90 -11.44
CA LEU A 128 9.25 -1.32 -11.40
C LEU A 128 9.11 -2.84 -11.41
N ARG A 129 9.80 -3.54 -12.31
CA ARG A 129 9.79 -5.01 -12.36
C ARG A 129 10.15 -5.61 -11.00
N ALA A 130 11.25 -5.17 -10.40
CA ALA A 130 11.68 -5.64 -9.08
C ALA A 130 10.66 -5.33 -7.98
N ALA A 131 10.01 -4.15 -8.04
CA ALA A 131 8.99 -3.73 -7.10
C ALA A 131 7.72 -4.57 -7.21
N VAL A 132 7.22 -4.80 -8.43
CA VAL A 132 6.03 -5.63 -8.71
C VAL A 132 6.28 -7.07 -8.30
N THR A 133 7.45 -7.64 -8.64
CA THR A 133 7.82 -9.00 -8.24
C THR A 133 7.75 -9.16 -6.71
N ARG A 134 8.36 -8.24 -5.96
CA ARG A 134 8.31 -8.28 -4.49
C ARG A 134 6.90 -8.16 -3.95
N ALA A 135 6.13 -7.21 -4.45
CA ALA A 135 4.79 -6.96 -3.96
C ALA A 135 3.84 -8.13 -4.20
N LEU A 136 3.89 -8.74 -5.38
CA LEU A 136 3.10 -9.94 -5.70
C LEU A 136 3.52 -11.13 -4.83
N HIS A 137 4.83 -11.36 -4.66
CA HIS A 137 5.33 -12.43 -3.81
C HIS A 137 4.94 -12.23 -2.33
N GLN A 138 5.09 -11.02 -1.80
CA GLN A 138 4.66 -10.69 -0.43
C GLN A 138 3.15 -10.89 -0.26
N TRP A 139 2.36 -10.49 -1.26
CA TRP A 139 0.93 -10.74 -1.25
C TRP A 139 0.60 -12.22 -1.19
N GLU A 140 1.25 -13.07 -2.00
CA GLU A 140 1.07 -14.52 -1.95
C GLU A 140 1.40 -15.10 -0.58
N LEU A 141 2.52 -14.69 0.01
CA LEU A 141 2.92 -15.13 1.34
C LEU A 141 1.89 -14.73 2.40
N SER A 142 1.34 -13.51 2.31
CA SER A 142 0.31 -13.05 3.25
C SER A 142 -0.98 -13.88 3.15
N GLN A 143 -1.36 -14.31 1.94
CA GLN A 143 -2.53 -15.19 1.75
C GLN A 143 -2.31 -16.58 2.35
N GLN A 144 -1.08 -17.10 2.32
CA GLN A 144 -0.72 -18.36 2.94
C GLN A 144 -0.66 -18.27 4.47
N ALA A 145 -0.27 -17.12 5.01
CA ALA A 145 -0.22 -16.88 6.46
C ALA A 145 -1.62 -16.82 7.10
N GLY A 146 -2.67 -16.67 6.30
CA GLY A 146 -4.03 -16.46 6.79
C GLY A 146 -4.29 -15.08 7.38
N PRO A 147 -5.53 -14.80 7.79
CA PRO A 147 -5.86 -13.52 8.42
C PRO A 147 -5.11 -13.38 9.75
N VAL A 148 -4.62 -12.16 10.03
CA VAL A 148 -4.05 -11.86 11.33
C VAL A 148 -5.16 -11.96 12.37
N ASP A 149 -5.02 -12.89 13.33
CA ASP A 149 -5.92 -12.96 14.46
C ASP A 149 -5.61 -11.77 15.39
N GLU A 150 -6.46 -10.74 15.32
CA GLU A 150 -6.33 -9.54 16.15
C GLU A 150 -6.37 -9.86 17.65
N GLN A 151 -7.10 -10.91 18.04
CA GLN A 151 -7.17 -11.35 19.43
C GLN A 151 -5.86 -12.01 19.86
N GLU A 152 -5.26 -12.84 18.99
CA GLU A 152 -3.95 -13.43 19.22
C GLU A 152 -2.87 -12.35 19.28
N LEU A 153 -2.90 -11.38 18.36
CA LEU A 153 -1.97 -10.25 18.35
C LEU A 153 -2.11 -9.42 19.64
N ALA A 154 -3.32 -9.08 20.04
CA ALA A 154 -3.59 -8.36 21.29
C ALA A 154 -3.11 -9.14 22.53
N ALA A 155 -3.38 -10.46 22.58
CA ALA A 155 -2.93 -11.32 23.66
C ALA A 155 -1.39 -11.44 23.70
N ARG A 156 -0.73 -11.49 22.53
CA ARG A 156 0.71 -11.54 22.40
C ARG A 156 1.35 -10.22 22.82
N THR A 157 0.78 -9.10 22.39
CA THR A 157 1.18 -7.75 22.80
C THR A 157 1.01 -7.56 24.31
N ALA A 158 -0.13 -8.00 24.88
CA ALA A 158 -0.36 -7.97 26.33
C ALA A 158 0.66 -8.79 27.12
N ARG A 159 1.16 -9.91 26.57
CA ARG A 159 2.23 -10.72 27.19
C ARG A 159 3.61 -10.04 27.12
N LEU A 160 3.87 -9.24 26.10
CA LEU A 160 5.12 -8.50 25.94
C LEU A 160 5.15 -7.21 26.77
N LEU A 161 3.99 -6.74 27.29
CA LEU A 161 3.83 -5.54 28.08
C LEU A 161 3.99 -5.69 29.62
N PRO A 162 4.26 -6.84 30.26
CA PRO A 162 4.22 -6.91 31.73
C PRO A 162 5.22 -5.98 32.40
N LYS A 163 6.34 -5.66 31.80
CA LYS A 163 7.29 -4.67 32.34
C LYS A 163 6.78 -3.24 32.20
N ARG A 164 6.13 -2.88 31.08
CA ARG A 164 5.55 -1.54 30.88
C ARG A 164 4.21 -1.35 31.61
N ALA A 165 3.43 -2.40 31.78
CA ALA A 165 2.20 -2.34 32.59
C ALA A 165 2.47 -2.11 34.08
N ALA A 166 3.61 -2.61 34.62
CA ALA A 166 4.03 -2.27 35.97
C ALA A 166 4.36 -0.78 36.14
N TYR A 167 4.87 -0.14 35.09
CA TYR A 167 5.04 1.31 35.01
C TYR A 167 3.70 2.06 34.91
N ALA A 168 2.75 1.52 34.19
CA ALA A 168 1.42 2.14 34.01
C ALA A 168 0.55 2.09 35.26
N ALA A 169 0.78 1.19 36.19
CA ALA A 169 0.03 1.13 37.45
C ALA A 169 0.26 2.34 38.39
N GLY A 170 1.33 3.13 38.14
CA GLY A 170 1.62 4.37 38.85
C GLY A 170 1.40 5.65 38.02
N SER A 171 1.16 5.57 36.74
CA SER A 171 1.03 6.71 35.83
C SER A 171 -0.20 6.59 34.95
N PRO A 172 -1.21 7.46 35.06
CA PRO A 172 -2.47 7.32 34.33
C PRO A 172 -2.41 7.79 32.88
N ALA A 173 -1.31 7.70 32.17
CA ALA A 173 -1.20 8.29 30.84
C ALA A 173 -0.48 7.48 29.76
N LEU A 174 -0.43 6.16 29.85
CA LEU A 174 0.04 5.34 28.72
C LEU A 174 -1.16 4.77 27.96
N HIS A 175 -1.55 5.45 26.88
CA HIS A 175 -2.45 4.87 25.90
C HIS A 175 -1.62 4.23 24.80
N LEU A 176 -1.52 2.90 24.79
CA LEU A 176 -0.97 2.15 23.67
C LEU A 176 -2.07 2.00 22.62
N VAL A 177 -1.95 2.71 21.51
CA VAL A 177 -2.82 2.50 20.35
C VAL A 177 -2.12 1.50 19.44
N VAL A 178 -2.61 0.27 19.44
CA VAL A 178 -2.18 -0.79 18.51
C VAL A 178 -3.04 -0.62 17.26
N ALA A 179 -2.41 -0.33 16.18
CA ALA A 179 -2.79 -0.35 14.76
C ALA A 179 -2.35 0.94 14.07
N GLY A 180 -1.04 1.08 13.84
CA GLY A 180 -0.48 2.07 12.91
C GLY A 180 -0.62 3.55 13.29
N ALA A 181 -1.11 3.87 14.46
CA ALA A 181 -1.16 5.23 14.97
C ALA A 181 0.07 5.56 15.83
N PRO A 182 0.59 6.80 15.79
CA PRO A 182 1.74 7.20 16.59
C PRO A 182 1.41 7.08 18.07
N VAL A 183 2.30 6.45 18.85
CA VAL A 183 2.22 6.42 20.31
C VAL A 183 2.54 7.84 20.81
N GLN A 184 1.54 8.56 21.29
CA GLN A 184 1.76 9.80 22.03
C GLN A 184 1.99 9.46 23.51
N GLN A 185 3.22 9.62 23.94
CA GLN A 185 3.59 9.51 25.34
C GLN A 185 3.34 10.85 26.01
N LEU A 186 2.31 10.93 26.86
CA LEU A 186 2.11 12.08 27.74
C LEU A 186 2.94 11.87 29.02
N LEU A 187 4.10 12.53 29.09
CA LEU A 187 4.94 12.53 30.27
C LEU A 187 4.34 13.39 31.39
N ARG A 188 4.40 12.90 32.62
CA ARG A 188 4.04 13.67 33.83
C ARG A 188 5.31 14.18 34.51
N PRO A 189 5.21 15.22 35.36
CA PRO A 189 6.36 15.78 36.08
C PRO A 189 7.15 14.82 36.95
N GLY A 190 6.73 13.60 37.22
CA GLY A 190 7.49 12.59 37.96
C GLY A 190 8.16 11.53 37.06
N ASP A 191 7.78 11.46 35.78
CA ASP A 191 8.29 10.43 34.86
C ASP A 191 9.76 10.70 34.48
N LEU A 192 10.21 11.96 34.59
CA LEU A 192 11.59 12.36 34.32
C LEU A 192 12.60 11.94 35.44
N ASP A 193 12.11 11.50 36.58
CA ASP A 193 12.93 11.00 37.67
C ASP A 193 13.29 9.50 37.50
N ASP A 194 12.65 8.82 36.50
CA ASP A 194 12.94 7.44 36.17
C ASP A 194 14.24 7.34 35.31
N PRO A 195 15.28 6.66 35.80
CA PRO A 195 16.56 6.55 35.10
C PRO A 195 16.48 5.73 33.78
N GLU A 196 15.51 4.81 33.64
CA GLU A 196 15.33 4.03 32.40
C GLU A 196 14.61 4.84 31.36
N LEU A 197 13.54 5.55 31.72
CA LEU A 197 12.81 6.44 30.84
C LEU A 197 13.70 7.59 30.33
N ARG A 198 14.55 8.15 31.21
CA ARG A 198 15.51 9.18 30.83
C ARG A 198 16.55 8.65 29.82
N ARG A 199 17.07 7.43 29.99
CA ARG A 199 18.00 6.79 29.04
C ARG A 199 17.34 6.53 27.70
N ASP A 200 16.09 6.11 27.66
CA ASP A 200 15.36 5.87 26.42
C ASP A 200 15.11 7.20 25.69
N MET A 201 14.75 8.26 26.40
CA MET A 201 14.60 9.60 25.83
C MET A 201 15.94 10.17 25.30
N GLU A 202 17.05 9.97 26.03
CA GLU A 202 18.39 10.37 25.58
C GLU A 202 18.83 9.59 24.34
N ARG A 203 18.46 8.31 24.25
CA ARG A 203 18.71 7.48 23.07
C ARG A 203 17.90 7.97 21.86
N GLU A 204 16.63 8.27 22.03
CA GLU A 204 15.80 8.87 21.00
C GLU A 204 16.31 10.23 20.54
N ALA A 205 16.78 11.06 21.46
CA ALA A 205 17.36 12.36 21.13
C ALA A 205 18.70 12.25 20.40
N LEU A 206 19.52 11.25 20.68
CA LEU A 206 20.81 11.00 20.02
C LEU A 206 20.65 10.38 18.62
N TYR A 207 19.65 9.58 18.40
CA TYR A 207 19.36 8.97 17.09
C TYR A 207 18.25 9.72 16.33
N GLY A 208 17.83 10.86 16.85
CA GLY A 208 16.67 11.62 16.39
C GLY A 208 16.79 12.09 14.96
N GLN A 209 15.98 11.49 14.14
CA GLN A 209 15.10 12.04 13.11
C GLN A 209 14.20 10.97 12.48
N GLN A 210 14.28 9.77 12.96
CA GLN A 210 13.23 8.79 12.70
C GLN A 210 12.73 8.32 14.05
N PRO A 211 11.40 8.28 14.27
CA PRO A 211 10.88 7.53 15.39
C PRO A 211 11.21 6.06 15.11
N VAL A 212 12.35 5.63 15.58
CA VAL A 212 12.66 4.21 15.67
C VAL A 212 11.82 3.70 16.80
N PHE A 213 10.62 3.27 16.48
CA PHE A 213 9.89 2.41 17.37
C PHE A 213 10.66 1.08 17.39
N ASP A 214 11.62 0.98 18.28
CA ASP A 214 12.22 -0.29 18.60
C ASP A 214 11.11 -1.12 19.27
N THR A 215 10.46 -1.93 18.44
CA THR A 215 9.57 -3.00 18.86
C THR A 215 10.42 -4.21 19.26
N GLY A 216 11.53 -3.96 19.96
CA GLY A 216 12.33 -5.00 20.57
C GLY A 216 11.58 -5.73 21.69
#